data_4ff6d22c1f06b86b9dbc1952f896b38e
#
_entry.id   4ff6d22c1f06b86b9dbc1952f896b38e
#
_cell.length_a   1.000
_cell.length_b   1.000
_cell.length_c   1.000
_cell.angle_alpha   90.00
_cell.angle_beta   90.00
_cell.angle_gamma   90.00
#
_symmetry.space_group_name_H-M   'P 1'
#
loop_
_entity.id
_entity.type
_entity.pdbx_description
1 polymer ?
#
loop_
_entity_poly.entity_id
_entity_poly.type
_entity_poly.pdbx_seq_one_letter_code
_entity_poly.pdbx_strand_id
1 'polypeptide(L)'
;MTLKTRLFSAAVMLAASTVFTAAQERVVNVYNWSDYIDESILEDFTKETGIKVVYDVFDSNEVLETKLLAGSTGYDIVVPTGTFLARQIQAGVFQKLDKSKLPNLENMDPAISSRLEKYDPGNEHAINYMWGTTGIGINVDKVKERLGDTPLNSWDIVFKPENISKLADCGVYMLDTSEEIVPAALNYLGLDPDSNSPDDIAKAEELLLTIRPSVKKFHSSEYINALANGDICLAVGWSGDILQARDRAAEANQGVTIEYVIPKEGALMWFDNMAIPADAAHVEEAHEFLNYIMKPEVMAKASNYVYYANGNAASKEFLNEDVIGDPAIYPDEETIGRLYSTSPKDQRTQRLMTRTWTKVVTGQ
;
A
#
# COMPACT_ATOMS: atom_id res chain seq x y z
N MET A 1 74.20 37.86 -56.37
CA MET A 1 72.91 37.05 -56.37
C MET A 1 72.78 36.43 -55.04
N THR A 2 71.90 36.98 -54.18
CA THR A 2 71.73 36.55 -52.76
C THR A 2 70.27 36.08 -52.59
N LEU A 3 70.14 34.82 -52.30
CA LEU A 3 68.87 34.15 -52.08
C LEU A 3 68.45 34.36 -50.58
N LYS A 4 67.31 35.03 -50.33
CA LYS A 4 66.78 35.24 -48.99
C LYS A 4 65.76 34.11 -48.67
N THR A 5 66.17 33.28 -47.76
CA THR A 5 65.28 32.24 -47.15
C THR A 5 64.38 32.87 -46.13
N ARG A 6 63.06 32.76 -46.34
CA ARG A 6 62.03 33.15 -45.31
C ARG A 6 61.62 31.91 -44.51
N LEU A 7 61.89 31.92 -43.20
CA LEU A 7 61.38 30.97 -42.27
C LEU A 7 59.93 31.38 -41.90
N PHE A 8 58.98 30.49 -42.13
CA PHE A 8 57.63 30.56 -41.66
C PHE A 8 57.56 29.80 -40.33
N SER A 9 57.37 30.50 -39.19
CA SER A 9 57.07 29.89 -37.92
C SER A 9 55.54 29.63 -37.84
N ALA A 10 55.14 28.35 -37.86
CA ALA A 10 53.76 27.95 -37.60
C ALA A 10 53.56 27.82 -36.11
N ALA A 11 52.80 28.73 -35.52
CA ALA A 11 52.31 28.62 -34.15
C ALA A 11 51.08 27.67 -34.13
N VAL A 12 51.28 26.49 -33.55
CA VAL A 12 50.19 25.56 -33.28
C VAL A 12 49.50 26.01 -32.00
N MET A 13 48.31 26.63 -32.11
CA MET A 13 47.41 26.86 -30.97
C MET A 13 46.71 25.55 -30.62
N LEU A 14 47.08 24.96 -29.48
CA LEU A 14 46.35 23.86 -28.84
C LEU A 14 45.10 24.46 -28.20
N ALA A 15 43.94 24.33 -28.85
CA ALA A 15 42.65 24.63 -28.25
C ALA A 15 42.30 23.48 -27.30
N ALA A 16 42.45 23.70 -25.98
CA ALA A 16 41.92 22.80 -24.96
C ALA A 16 40.40 22.90 -24.96
N SER A 17 39.74 21.97 -25.66
CA SER A 17 38.30 21.79 -25.57
C SER A 17 37.97 21.18 -24.20
N THR A 18 37.58 22.02 -23.25
CA THR A 18 36.89 21.55 -22.03
C THR A 18 35.55 20.99 -22.43
N VAL A 19 35.47 19.68 -22.56
CA VAL A 19 34.19 18.99 -22.65
C VAL A 19 33.51 19.12 -21.28
N PHE A 20 32.59 20.07 -21.16
CA PHE A 20 31.60 20.03 -20.06
C PHE A 20 30.72 18.82 -20.33
N THR A 21 31.01 17.71 -19.66
CA THR A 21 30.05 16.63 -19.49
C THR A 21 28.96 17.24 -18.63
N ALA A 22 27.82 17.59 -19.21
CA ALA A 22 26.63 17.86 -18.43
C ALA A 22 26.42 16.60 -17.57
N ALA A 23 26.51 16.75 -16.25
CA ALA A 23 26.16 15.66 -15.35
C ALA A 23 24.73 15.27 -15.71
N GLN A 24 24.52 14.01 -16.07
CA GLN A 24 23.19 13.48 -16.34
C GLN A 24 22.36 13.71 -15.07
N GLU A 25 21.20 14.34 -15.21
CA GLU A 25 20.30 14.58 -14.07
C GLU A 25 19.96 13.22 -13.44
N ARG A 26 20.31 13.03 -12.16
CA ARG A 26 19.98 11.81 -11.44
C ARG A 26 18.50 11.82 -11.12
N VAL A 27 17.81 10.73 -11.41
CA VAL A 27 16.36 10.61 -11.25
C VAL A 27 16.02 9.24 -10.69
N VAL A 28 14.95 9.16 -9.87
CA VAL A 28 14.32 7.91 -9.46
C VAL A 28 12.81 8.02 -9.73
N ASN A 29 12.26 7.02 -10.41
CA ASN A 29 10.85 6.96 -10.76
C ASN A 29 10.14 6.00 -9.78
N VAL A 30 9.22 6.53 -8.98
CA VAL A 30 8.51 5.81 -7.93
C VAL A 30 7.05 5.66 -8.32
N TYR A 31 6.51 4.44 -8.23
CA TYR A 31 5.11 4.14 -8.44
C TYR A 31 4.53 3.55 -7.16
N ASN A 32 3.75 4.34 -6.45
CA ASN A 32 3.21 4.03 -5.13
C ASN A 32 1.68 4.12 -5.12
N TRP A 33 1.07 3.77 -4.03
CA TRP A 33 -0.37 3.94 -3.80
C TRP A 33 -0.73 5.42 -3.72
N SER A 34 -1.97 5.76 -4.07
CA SER A 34 -2.52 7.09 -3.83
C SER A 34 -2.60 7.40 -2.33
N ASP A 35 -2.40 8.67 -1.95
CA ASP A 35 -2.47 9.14 -0.56
C ASP A 35 -1.54 8.39 0.43
N TYR A 36 -0.33 7.94 -0.01
CA TYR A 36 0.48 6.97 0.73
C TYR A 36 1.91 7.44 1.06
N ILE A 37 2.19 8.71 0.94
CA ILE A 37 3.45 9.35 1.36
C ILE A 37 3.22 10.84 1.64
N ASP A 38 3.97 11.40 2.60
CA ASP A 38 4.11 12.85 2.74
C ASP A 38 5.04 13.37 1.63
N GLU A 39 4.53 14.19 0.73
CA GLU A 39 5.29 14.72 -0.42
C GLU A 39 6.57 15.45 0.01
N SER A 40 6.61 16.03 1.22
CA SER A 40 7.80 16.68 1.75
C SER A 40 8.97 15.72 1.97
N ILE A 41 8.72 14.40 2.08
CA ILE A 41 9.77 13.36 2.09
C ILE A 41 10.51 13.33 0.75
N LEU A 42 9.78 13.47 -0.36
CA LEU A 42 10.34 13.46 -1.71
C LEU A 42 11.19 14.70 -1.96
N GLU A 43 10.72 15.86 -1.46
CA GLU A 43 11.46 17.12 -1.53
C GLU A 43 12.75 17.07 -0.69
N ASP A 44 12.66 16.54 0.53
CA ASP A 44 13.80 16.42 1.45
C ASP A 44 14.84 15.43 0.90
N PHE A 45 14.41 14.29 0.31
CA PHE A 45 15.29 13.37 -0.39
C PHE A 45 16.04 14.06 -1.54
N THR A 46 15.32 14.82 -2.36
CA THR A 46 15.93 15.55 -3.48
C THR A 46 16.94 16.60 -2.99
N LYS A 47 16.63 17.31 -1.92
CA LYS A 47 17.55 18.28 -1.30
C LYS A 47 18.82 17.62 -0.76
N GLU A 48 18.68 16.44 -0.13
CA GLU A 48 19.82 15.76 0.50
C GLU A 48 20.73 15.11 -0.53
N THR A 49 20.16 14.49 -1.56
CA THR A 49 20.90 13.63 -2.49
C THR A 49 21.17 14.25 -3.86
N GLY A 50 20.43 15.28 -4.22
CA GLY A 50 20.43 15.84 -5.58
C GLY A 50 19.72 14.94 -6.61
N ILE A 51 19.05 13.86 -6.18
CA ILE A 51 18.27 12.97 -7.03
C ILE A 51 16.84 13.49 -7.11
N LYS A 52 16.36 13.73 -8.31
CA LYS A 52 14.97 14.12 -8.56
C LYS A 52 14.05 12.91 -8.43
N VAL A 53 12.96 13.04 -7.69
CA VAL A 53 11.92 12.02 -7.65
C VAL A 53 10.84 12.34 -8.67
N VAL A 54 10.51 11.37 -9.52
CA VAL A 54 9.30 11.35 -10.35
C VAL A 54 8.33 10.38 -9.69
N TYR A 55 7.18 10.88 -9.27
CA TYR A 55 6.24 10.12 -8.43
C TYR A 55 4.90 9.99 -9.12
N ASP A 56 4.49 8.74 -9.37
CA ASP A 56 3.19 8.39 -9.93
C ASP A 56 2.44 7.49 -8.95
N VAL A 57 1.12 7.44 -9.08
CA VAL A 57 0.25 6.68 -8.17
C VAL A 57 -0.64 5.67 -8.87
N PHE A 58 -1.02 4.64 -8.11
CA PHE A 58 -2.02 3.64 -8.48
C PHE A 58 -2.97 3.38 -7.29
N ASP A 59 -4.06 2.68 -7.52
CA ASP A 59 -5.10 2.39 -6.54
C ASP A 59 -5.46 0.90 -6.43
N SER A 60 -4.77 0.02 -7.18
CA SER A 60 -4.94 -1.43 -7.03
C SER A 60 -3.68 -2.20 -7.40
N ASN A 61 -3.44 -3.30 -6.68
CA ASN A 61 -2.36 -4.24 -6.99
C ASN A 61 -2.49 -4.85 -8.40
N GLU A 62 -3.72 -5.04 -8.89
CA GLU A 62 -3.99 -5.60 -10.22
C GLU A 62 -3.51 -4.66 -11.34
N VAL A 63 -3.66 -3.35 -11.14
CA VAL A 63 -3.12 -2.33 -12.05
C VAL A 63 -1.60 -2.38 -12.06
N LEU A 64 -0.97 -2.40 -10.88
CA LEU A 64 0.48 -2.53 -10.74
C LEU A 64 0.98 -3.82 -11.40
N GLU A 65 0.36 -4.97 -11.09
CA GLU A 65 0.76 -6.27 -11.63
C GLU A 65 0.66 -6.32 -13.16
N THR A 66 -0.43 -5.80 -13.72
CA THR A 66 -0.60 -5.74 -15.18
C THR A 66 0.54 -4.96 -15.82
N LYS A 67 0.94 -3.84 -15.24
CA LYS A 67 2.04 -3.01 -15.72
C LYS A 67 3.38 -3.73 -15.61
N LEU A 68 3.67 -4.37 -14.47
CA LEU A 68 4.92 -5.12 -14.24
C LEU A 68 5.06 -6.31 -15.20
N LEU A 69 3.98 -7.08 -15.41
CA LEU A 69 3.99 -8.24 -16.31
C LEU A 69 4.09 -7.83 -17.80
N ALA A 70 3.64 -6.65 -18.16
CA ALA A 70 3.83 -6.11 -19.51
C ALA A 70 5.29 -5.72 -19.80
N GLY A 71 6.07 -5.44 -18.76
CA GLY A 71 7.46 -4.98 -18.86
C GLY A 71 7.60 -3.55 -19.36
N SER A 72 8.83 -3.04 -19.37
CA SER A 72 9.16 -1.66 -19.76
C SER A 72 8.34 -0.64 -18.96
N THR A 73 8.31 -0.84 -17.64
CA THR A 73 7.45 -0.08 -16.73
C THR A 73 7.83 1.39 -16.66
N GLY A 74 9.13 1.71 -16.81
CA GLY A 74 9.70 3.03 -16.62
C GLY A 74 9.84 3.44 -15.15
N TYR A 75 9.53 2.54 -14.22
CA TYR A 75 9.69 2.77 -12.78
C TYR A 75 10.92 2.09 -12.23
N ASP A 76 11.50 2.71 -11.20
CA ASP A 76 12.67 2.21 -10.49
C ASP A 76 12.30 1.63 -9.12
N ILE A 77 11.17 2.09 -8.55
CA ILE A 77 10.59 1.56 -7.31
C ILE A 77 9.09 1.41 -7.50
N VAL A 78 8.56 0.28 -7.00
CA VAL A 78 7.12 -0.01 -6.94
C VAL A 78 6.76 -0.58 -5.57
N VAL A 79 5.47 -0.52 -5.21
CA VAL A 79 5.03 -0.85 -3.84
C VAL A 79 3.92 -1.92 -3.84
N PRO A 80 4.23 -3.19 -4.13
CA PRO A 80 3.26 -4.28 -4.08
C PRO A 80 2.95 -4.73 -2.65
N THR A 81 1.73 -5.20 -2.43
CA THR A 81 1.34 -5.94 -1.23
C THR A 81 1.94 -7.36 -1.25
N GLY A 82 2.19 -7.95 -0.08
CA GLY A 82 2.96 -9.18 0.08
C GLY A 82 2.52 -10.36 -0.79
N THR A 83 1.22 -10.63 -0.94
CA THR A 83 0.71 -11.72 -1.80
C THR A 83 1.04 -11.49 -3.28
N PHE A 84 0.94 -10.24 -3.73
CA PHE A 84 1.31 -9.84 -5.09
C PHE A 84 2.83 -9.85 -5.27
N LEU A 85 3.59 -9.34 -4.30
CA LEU A 85 5.05 -9.39 -4.30
C LEU A 85 5.54 -10.83 -4.55
N ALA A 86 5.01 -11.81 -3.80
CA ALA A 86 5.44 -13.19 -3.90
C ALA A 86 5.26 -13.78 -5.32
N ARG A 87 4.10 -13.58 -5.96
CA ARG A 87 3.88 -14.09 -7.31
C ARG A 87 4.64 -13.31 -8.38
N GLN A 88 4.86 -12.02 -8.15
CA GLN A 88 5.67 -11.18 -9.03
C GLN A 88 7.16 -11.55 -8.95
N ILE A 89 7.68 -11.92 -7.76
CA ILE A 89 9.02 -12.51 -7.61
C ILE A 89 9.12 -13.81 -8.42
N GLN A 90 8.10 -14.69 -8.31
CA GLN A 90 8.07 -15.94 -9.09
C GLN A 90 8.02 -15.70 -10.60
N ALA A 91 7.40 -14.61 -11.04
CA ALA A 91 7.38 -14.19 -12.45
C ALA A 91 8.69 -13.53 -12.91
N GLY A 92 9.65 -13.28 -11.99
CA GLY A 92 10.96 -12.72 -12.30
C GLY A 92 10.92 -11.22 -12.63
N VAL A 93 9.91 -10.48 -12.18
CA VAL A 93 9.76 -9.05 -12.47
C VAL A 93 10.50 -8.14 -11.49
N PHE A 94 11.11 -8.69 -10.45
CA PHE A 94 11.94 -7.96 -9.49
C PHE A 94 13.39 -8.44 -9.50
N GLN A 95 14.30 -7.51 -9.25
CA GLN A 95 15.69 -7.85 -8.98
C GLN A 95 15.93 -8.01 -7.47
N LYS A 96 16.98 -8.74 -7.10
CA LYS A 96 17.42 -8.81 -5.71
C LYS A 96 18.04 -7.49 -5.29
N LEU A 97 17.76 -7.08 -4.06
CA LEU A 97 18.36 -5.89 -3.46
C LEU A 97 19.84 -6.12 -3.13
N ASP A 98 20.67 -5.15 -3.45
CA ASP A 98 22.04 -5.10 -2.95
C ASP A 98 22.03 -4.56 -1.51
N LYS A 99 21.98 -5.48 -0.54
CA LYS A 99 21.92 -5.14 0.89
C LYS A 99 23.15 -4.37 1.37
N SER A 100 24.27 -4.39 0.65
CA SER A 100 25.45 -3.59 1.00
C SER A 100 25.24 -2.10 0.81
N LYS A 101 24.24 -1.72 0.00
CA LYS A 101 23.82 -0.33 -0.24
C LYS A 101 22.72 0.15 0.71
N LEU A 102 22.25 -0.72 1.59
CA LEU A 102 21.11 -0.49 2.47
C LEU A 102 21.50 -0.58 3.95
N PRO A 103 22.44 0.23 4.46
CA PRO A 103 22.85 0.19 5.87
C PRO A 103 21.68 0.39 6.85
N ASN A 104 20.64 1.15 6.47
CA ASN A 104 19.47 1.38 7.30
C ASN A 104 18.53 0.15 7.42
N LEU A 105 18.82 -0.98 6.78
CA LEU A 105 18.14 -2.25 7.05
C LEU A 105 18.23 -2.69 8.52
N GLU A 106 19.27 -2.25 9.25
CA GLU A 106 19.42 -2.52 10.68
C GLU A 106 18.31 -1.95 11.54
N ASN A 107 17.60 -0.92 11.05
CA ASN A 107 16.48 -0.27 11.73
C ASN A 107 15.16 -1.07 11.61
N MET A 108 15.09 -2.05 10.72
CA MET A 108 13.86 -2.79 10.44
C MET A 108 13.49 -3.73 11.60
N ASP A 109 12.17 -3.83 11.85
CA ASP A 109 11.62 -4.69 12.90
C ASP A 109 11.80 -6.18 12.54
N PRO A 110 12.55 -6.97 13.34
CA PRO A 110 12.75 -8.39 13.05
C PRO A 110 11.45 -9.21 13.07
N ALA A 111 10.44 -8.81 13.87
CA ALA A 111 9.17 -9.51 13.93
C ALA A 111 8.36 -9.29 12.64
N ILE A 112 8.37 -8.08 12.10
CA ILE A 112 7.75 -7.78 10.80
C ILE A 112 8.52 -8.48 9.68
N SER A 113 9.85 -8.36 9.66
CA SER A 113 10.71 -9.01 8.65
C SER A 113 10.50 -10.54 8.60
N SER A 114 10.34 -11.18 9.76
CA SER A 114 10.05 -12.62 9.83
C SER A 114 8.68 -12.99 9.23
N ARG A 115 7.68 -12.12 9.36
CA ARG A 115 6.36 -12.33 8.75
C ARG A 115 6.38 -12.22 7.23
N LEU A 116 7.33 -11.44 6.69
CA LEU A 116 7.47 -11.24 5.25
C LEU A 116 8.15 -12.39 4.53
N GLU A 117 8.90 -13.25 5.23
CA GLU A 117 9.60 -14.37 4.61
C GLU A 117 8.70 -15.35 3.85
N LYS A 118 7.40 -15.39 4.17
CA LYS A 118 6.43 -16.16 3.40
C LYS A 118 6.14 -15.59 2.01
N TYR A 119 6.41 -14.31 1.79
CA TYR A 119 6.22 -13.60 0.53
C TYR A 119 7.53 -13.44 -0.24
N ASP A 120 8.60 -13.15 0.48
CA ASP A 120 9.96 -12.94 -0.05
C ASP A 120 10.97 -13.69 0.85
N PRO A 121 11.24 -14.97 0.59
CA PRO A 121 12.17 -15.77 1.39
C PRO A 121 13.53 -15.11 1.54
N GLY A 122 13.96 -14.87 2.78
CA GLY A 122 15.19 -14.16 3.13
C GLY A 122 15.11 -12.64 2.92
N ASN A 123 13.94 -12.08 2.62
CA ASN A 123 13.72 -10.65 2.33
C ASN A 123 14.78 -10.15 1.31
N GLU A 124 14.87 -10.83 0.17
CA GLU A 124 15.92 -10.58 -0.82
C GLU A 124 15.54 -9.52 -1.86
N HIS A 125 14.23 -9.30 -2.11
CA HIS A 125 13.74 -8.48 -3.22
C HIS A 125 13.08 -7.18 -2.78
N ALA A 126 12.64 -7.08 -1.52
CA ALA A 126 11.89 -5.93 -1.04
C ALA A 126 12.23 -5.57 0.41
N ILE A 127 11.89 -4.32 0.76
CA ILE A 127 11.84 -3.86 2.15
C ILE A 127 10.38 -3.63 2.54
N ASN A 128 9.99 -3.88 3.80
CA ASN A 128 8.68 -3.45 4.25
C ASN A 128 8.62 -1.93 4.33
N TYR A 129 7.55 -1.36 3.78
CA TYR A 129 7.24 0.06 3.89
C TYR A 129 6.21 0.27 5.00
N MET A 130 4.98 -0.15 4.78
CA MET A 130 3.88 -0.04 5.73
C MET A 130 3.20 -1.39 5.93
N TRP A 131 2.44 -1.50 7.01
CA TRP A 131 1.49 -2.58 7.22
C TRP A 131 0.23 -2.04 7.88
N GLY A 132 -0.87 -2.74 7.69
CA GLY A 132 -2.14 -2.33 8.24
C GLY A 132 -3.14 -3.47 8.25
N THR A 133 -4.39 -3.11 8.49
CA THR A 133 -5.50 -4.06 8.55
C THR A 133 -6.64 -3.61 7.65
N THR A 134 -7.42 -4.60 7.18
CA THR A 134 -8.67 -4.36 6.44
C THR A 134 -9.84 -4.51 7.38
N GLY A 135 -10.54 -3.41 7.62
CA GLY A 135 -11.63 -3.37 8.60
C GLY A 135 -12.79 -2.50 8.13
N ILE A 136 -13.45 -1.88 9.08
CA ILE A 136 -14.70 -1.15 8.83
C ILE A 136 -14.54 0.31 9.23
N GLY A 137 -14.71 1.22 8.28
CA GLY A 137 -14.86 2.65 8.52
C GLY A 137 -16.33 3.01 8.67
N ILE A 138 -16.67 3.74 9.70
CA ILE A 138 -18.07 4.13 9.99
C ILE A 138 -18.20 5.62 10.22
N ASN A 139 -19.25 6.21 9.66
CA ASN A 139 -19.81 7.46 10.18
C ASN A 139 -20.65 7.12 11.41
N VAL A 140 -20.12 7.39 12.58
CA VAL A 140 -20.64 6.94 13.88
C VAL A 140 -22.09 7.31 14.06
N ASP A 141 -22.45 8.58 13.83
CA ASP A 141 -23.81 9.08 14.06
C ASP A 141 -24.81 8.45 13.10
N LYS A 142 -24.49 8.38 11.81
CA LYS A 142 -25.36 7.81 10.79
C LYS A 142 -25.57 6.31 10.98
N VAL A 143 -24.55 5.58 11.42
CA VAL A 143 -24.64 4.14 11.68
C VAL A 143 -25.44 3.88 12.94
N LYS A 144 -25.19 4.61 14.04
CA LYS A 144 -25.97 4.50 15.28
C LYS A 144 -27.44 4.85 15.09
N GLU A 145 -27.76 5.87 14.30
CA GLU A 145 -29.13 6.22 13.97
C GLU A 145 -29.92 5.05 13.36
N ARG A 146 -29.25 4.22 12.52
CA ARG A 146 -29.89 3.13 11.76
C ARG A 146 -29.83 1.78 12.44
N LEU A 147 -28.73 1.50 13.15
CA LEU A 147 -28.50 0.20 13.78
C LEU A 147 -28.82 0.18 15.29
N GLY A 148 -29.06 1.36 15.91
CA GLY A 148 -29.37 1.46 17.36
C GLY A 148 -28.25 0.86 18.20
N ASP A 149 -28.62 -0.04 19.11
CA ASP A 149 -27.73 -0.71 20.07
C ASP A 149 -26.93 -1.88 19.48
N THR A 150 -26.95 -2.09 18.14
CA THR A 150 -26.14 -3.14 17.49
C THR A 150 -24.66 -2.89 17.75
N PRO A 151 -23.89 -3.89 18.26
CA PRO A 151 -22.46 -3.73 18.45
C PRO A 151 -21.74 -3.42 17.12
N LEU A 152 -20.96 -2.34 17.12
CA LEU A 152 -20.28 -1.87 15.90
C LEU A 152 -18.91 -2.52 15.69
N ASN A 153 -18.42 -3.29 16.64
CA ASN A 153 -17.12 -3.97 16.62
C ASN A 153 -17.15 -5.38 16.02
N SER A 154 -18.05 -5.62 15.08
CA SER A 154 -18.24 -6.95 14.48
C SER A 154 -18.51 -6.85 12.99
N TRP A 155 -18.05 -7.83 12.22
CA TRP A 155 -18.45 -8.03 10.82
C TRP A 155 -19.96 -8.21 10.64
N ASP A 156 -20.73 -8.42 11.71
CA ASP A 156 -22.19 -8.47 11.67
C ASP A 156 -22.83 -7.24 11.02
N ILE A 157 -22.22 -6.07 11.15
CA ILE A 157 -22.76 -4.84 10.53
C ILE A 157 -22.62 -4.83 9.01
N VAL A 158 -21.69 -5.65 8.48
CA VAL A 158 -21.43 -5.79 7.03
C VAL A 158 -22.10 -7.05 6.48
N PHE A 159 -21.90 -8.20 7.13
CA PHE A 159 -22.25 -9.51 6.55
C PHE A 159 -23.62 -10.04 6.95
N LYS A 160 -24.33 -9.41 7.91
CA LYS A 160 -25.74 -9.72 8.18
C LYS A 160 -26.66 -8.86 7.30
N PRO A 161 -27.48 -9.48 6.42
CA PRO A 161 -28.38 -8.75 5.53
C PRO A 161 -29.32 -7.79 6.27
N GLU A 162 -29.82 -8.17 7.46
CA GLU A 162 -30.69 -7.35 8.28
C GLU A 162 -30.03 -6.08 8.86
N ASN A 163 -28.68 -6.05 8.93
CA ASN A 163 -27.92 -4.88 9.37
C ASN A 163 -27.52 -4.01 8.19
N ILE A 164 -26.81 -4.57 7.21
CA ILE A 164 -26.29 -3.80 6.07
C ILE A 164 -27.41 -3.17 5.23
N SER A 165 -28.57 -3.82 5.12
CA SER A 165 -29.72 -3.27 4.38
C SER A 165 -30.25 -1.96 4.96
N LYS A 166 -30.12 -1.77 6.28
CA LYS A 166 -30.49 -0.51 6.95
C LYS A 166 -29.51 0.63 6.64
N LEU A 167 -28.32 0.31 6.17
CA LEU A 167 -27.27 1.29 5.78
C LEU A 167 -27.28 1.61 4.29
N ALA A 168 -28.06 0.86 3.50
CA ALA A 168 -28.04 0.99 2.03
C ALA A 168 -28.46 2.37 1.54
N ASP A 169 -29.41 3.04 2.22
CA ASP A 169 -29.91 4.38 1.88
C ASP A 169 -28.85 5.47 2.07
N CYS A 170 -28.00 5.33 3.08
CA CYS A 170 -26.95 6.31 3.34
C CYS A 170 -25.60 5.93 2.69
N GLY A 171 -25.50 4.76 2.08
CA GLY A 171 -24.38 4.32 1.28
C GLY A 171 -23.38 3.45 2.03
N VAL A 172 -23.07 2.29 1.40
CA VAL A 172 -22.03 1.36 1.81
C VAL A 172 -21.06 1.20 0.65
N TYR A 173 -19.78 1.48 0.91
CA TYR A 173 -18.70 1.23 -0.05
C TYR A 173 -17.87 0.02 0.40
N MET A 174 -17.24 -0.63 -0.54
CA MET A 174 -16.41 -1.80 -0.29
C MET A 174 -15.20 -1.77 -1.23
N LEU A 175 -14.05 -2.23 -0.75
CA LEU A 175 -12.86 -2.39 -1.59
C LEU A 175 -13.19 -3.23 -2.84
N ASP A 176 -12.62 -2.88 -3.97
CA ASP A 176 -12.75 -3.61 -5.23
C ASP A 176 -11.60 -4.61 -5.39
N THR A 177 -11.52 -5.57 -4.47
CA THR A 177 -10.52 -6.63 -4.52
C THR A 177 -11.00 -7.92 -3.85
N SER A 178 -10.88 -9.02 -4.58
CA SER A 178 -11.24 -10.35 -4.05
C SER A 178 -10.30 -10.80 -2.93
N GLU A 179 -9.04 -10.35 -2.96
CA GLU A 179 -8.00 -10.77 -2.01
C GLU A 179 -8.19 -10.17 -0.61
N GLU A 180 -9.07 -9.17 -0.47
CA GLU A 180 -9.45 -8.57 0.80
C GLU A 180 -10.82 -9.08 1.30
N ILE A 181 -11.80 -9.06 0.41
CA ILE A 181 -13.21 -9.26 0.79
C ILE A 181 -13.58 -10.73 0.94
N VAL A 182 -13.03 -11.62 0.08
CA VAL A 182 -13.29 -13.07 0.20
C VAL A 182 -12.71 -13.64 1.50
N PRO A 183 -11.45 -13.35 1.89
CA PRO A 183 -10.92 -13.72 3.20
C PRO A 183 -11.73 -13.19 4.40
N ALA A 184 -12.21 -11.95 4.33
CA ALA A 184 -13.06 -11.39 5.39
C ALA A 184 -14.39 -12.17 5.52
N ALA A 185 -15.01 -12.53 4.40
CA ALA A 185 -16.22 -13.35 4.41
C ALA A 185 -15.97 -14.78 4.92
N LEU A 186 -14.83 -15.40 4.54
CA LEU A 186 -14.44 -16.72 5.06
C LEU A 186 -14.22 -16.68 6.57
N ASN A 187 -13.46 -15.69 7.06
CA ASN A 187 -13.23 -15.50 8.50
C ASN A 187 -14.53 -15.31 9.26
N TYR A 188 -15.45 -14.50 8.75
CA TYR A 188 -16.77 -14.30 9.35
C TYR A 188 -17.60 -15.57 9.42
N LEU A 189 -17.51 -16.45 8.42
CA LEU A 189 -18.16 -17.77 8.39
C LEU A 189 -17.49 -18.80 9.32
N GLY A 190 -16.41 -18.45 10.01
CA GLY A 190 -15.62 -19.37 10.85
C GLY A 190 -14.83 -20.38 10.03
N LEU A 191 -14.55 -20.07 8.75
CA LEU A 191 -13.71 -20.86 7.86
C LEU A 191 -12.29 -20.29 7.87
N ASP A 192 -11.35 -21.07 7.33
CA ASP A 192 -9.98 -20.59 7.14
C ASP A 192 -9.96 -19.42 6.15
N PRO A 193 -9.58 -18.20 6.55
CA PRO A 193 -9.49 -17.05 5.64
C PRO A 193 -8.46 -17.25 4.52
N ASP A 194 -7.50 -18.15 4.70
CA ASP A 194 -6.51 -18.52 3.69
C ASP A 194 -6.89 -19.78 2.88
N SER A 195 -8.15 -20.24 2.97
CA SER A 195 -8.63 -21.45 2.29
C SER A 195 -8.44 -21.37 0.78
N ASN A 196 -8.00 -22.50 0.21
CA ASN A 196 -7.95 -22.75 -1.25
C ASN A 196 -9.09 -23.69 -1.71
N SER A 197 -10.01 -24.05 -0.80
CA SER A 197 -11.13 -24.93 -1.08
C SER A 197 -12.18 -24.25 -1.96
N PRO A 198 -12.56 -24.84 -3.11
CA PRO A 198 -13.65 -24.32 -3.92
C PRO A 198 -14.99 -24.24 -3.16
N ASP A 199 -15.23 -25.18 -2.24
CA ASP A 199 -16.48 -25.22 -1.45
C ASP A 199 -16.52 -24.07 -0.44
N ASP A 200 -15.39 -23.71 0.18
CA ASP A 200 -15.32 -22.58 1.08
C ASP A 200 -15.48 -21.25 0.34
N ILE A 201 -14.78 -21.10 -0.79
CA ILE A 201 -14.93 -19.92 -1.66
C ILE A 201 -16.38 -19.77 -2.15
N ALA A 202 -17.08 -20.88 -2.46
CA ALA A 202 -18.49 -20.84 -2.84
C ALA A 202 -19.39 -20.35 -1.69
N LYS A 203 -19.11 -20.74 -0.45
CA LYS A 203 -19.85 -20.21 0.73
C LYS A 203 -19.64 -18.71 0.91
N ALA A 204 -18.39 -18.24 0.73
CA ALA A 204 -18.10 -16.80 0.75
C ALA A 204 -18.82 -16.07 -0.40
N GLU A 205 -18.86 -16.63 -1.62
CA GLU A 205 -19.62 -16.09 -2.75
C GLU A 205 -21.10 -15.94 -2.40
N GLU A 206 -21.72 -16.98 -1.83
CA GLU A 206 -23.13 -16.97 -1.43
C GLU A 206 -23.42 -15.87 -0.40
N LEU A 207 -22.59 -15.74 0.64
CA LEU A 207 -22.71 -14.67 1.64
C LEU A 207 -22.61 -13.30 0.97
N LEU A 208 -21.59 -13.08 0.16
CA LEU A 208 -21.34 -11.80 -0.50
C LEU A 208 -22.46 -11.41 -1.48
N LEU A 209 -23.03 -12.37 -2.23
CA LEU A 209 -24.18 -12.13 -3.09
C LEU A 209 -25.44 -11.74 -2.28
N THR A 210 -25.61 -12.29 -1.08
CA THR A 210 -26.73 -11.94 -0.20
C THR A 210 -26.71 -10.49 0.22
N ILE A 211 -25.52 -9.92 0.48
CA ILE A 211 -25.36 -8.52 0.92
C ILE A 211 -25.15 -7.54 -0.26
N ARG A 212 -24.84 -8.05 -1.46
CA ARG A 212 -24.53 -7.25 -2.64
C ARG A 212 -25.55 -6.15 -2.95
N PRO A 213 -26.89 -6.37 -2.83
CA PRO A 213 -27.88 -5.32 -3.10
C PRO A 213 -27.75 -4.09 -2.20
N SER A 214 -27.11 -4.22 -1.04
CA SER A 214 -26.89 -3.11 -0.09
C SER A 214 -25.58 -2.37 -0.34
N VAL A 215 -24.68 -2.89 -1.18
CA VAL A 215 -23.41 -2.23 -1.52
C VAL A 215 -23.63 -1.27 -2.67
N LYS A 216 -23.42 0.03 -2.41
CA LYS A 216 -23.59 1.10 -3.38
C LYS A 216 -22.45 1.14 -4.40
N LYS A 217 -21.22 0.88 -3.96
CA LYS A 217 -20.03 0.96 -4.81
C LYS A 217 -18.91 0.05 -4.34
N PHE A 218 -18.20 -0.53 -5.30
CA PHE A 218 -16.88 -1.13 -5.11
C PHE A 218 -15.83 -0.18 -5.65
N HIS A 219 -14.90 0.26 -4.81
CA HIS A 219 -13.80 1.14 -5.19
C HIS A 219 -12.74 1.20 -4.08
N SER A 220 -11.46 1.17 -4.45
CA SER A 220 -10.37 1.05 -3.48
C SER A 220 -9.77 2.39 -3.02
N SER A 221 -10.28 3.54 -3.46
CA SER A 221 -9.81 4.86 -2.99
C SER A 221 -10.91 5.88 -2.70
N GLU A 222 -12.00 5.91 -3.47
CA GLU A 222 -13.04 6.95 -3.34
C GLU A 222 -13.75 6.98 -1.99
N TYR A 223 -13.73 5.88 -1.23
CA TYR A 223 -14.37 5.80 0.09
C TYR A 223 -13.74 6.77 1.10
N ILE A 224 -12.47 7.14 0.95
CA ILE A 224 -11.76 8.08 1.84
C ILE A 224 -12.51 9.42 1.88
N ASN A 225 -12.67 10.04 0.73
CA ASN A 225 -13.37 11.33 0.62
C ASN A 225 -14.87 11.19 0.89
N ALA A 226 -15.49 10.08 0.46
CA ALA A 226 -16.90 9.84 0.71
C ALA A 226 -17.25 9.72 2.22
N LEU A 227 -16.37 9.07 3.01
CA LEU A 227 -16.49 9.06 4.47
C LEU A 227 -16.23 10.44 5.06
N ALA A 228 -15.11 11.09 4.68
CA ALA A 228 -14.72 12.39 5.23
C ALA A 228 -15.81 13.47 5.02
N ASN A 229 -16.45 13.47 3.85
CA ASN A 229 -17.55 14.39 3.53
C ASN A 229 -18.89 13.98 4.16
N GLY A 230 -18.98 12.77 4.75
CA GLY A 230 -20.24 12.25 5.25
C GLY A 230 -21.22 11.79 4.16
N ASP A 231 -20.76 11.51 2.95
CA ASP A 231 -21.59 11.07 1.81
C ASP A 231 -22.04 9.61 1.93
N ILE A 232 -21.32 8.82 2.78
CA ILE A 232 -21.63 7.43 3.05
C ILE A 232 -21.61 7.12 4.56
N CYS A 233 -22.28 6.04 4.96
CA CYS A 233 -22.31 5.57 6.34
C CYS A 233 -21.14 4.65 6.69
N LEU A 234 -20.77 3.79 5.75
CA LEU A 234 -19.86 2.68 6.00
C LEU A 234 -18.99 2.40 4.80
N ALA A 235 -17.73 2.09 5.08
CA ALA A 235 -16.82 1.50 4.10
C ALA A 235 -16.11 0.28 4.70
N VAL A 236 -15.97 -0.79 3.92
CA VAL A 236 -14.94 -1.80 4.17
C VAL A 236 -13.68 -1.31 3.46
N GLY A 237 -12.64 -1.03 4.24
CA GLY A 237 -11.44 -0.36 3.74
C GLY A 237 -10.21 -0.58 4.61
N TRP A 238 -9.13 0.06 4.24
CA TRP A 238 -7.85 -0.02 4.93
C TRP A 238 -7.76 0.96 6.10
N SER A 239 -7.07 0.52 7.17
CA SER A 239 -7.02 1.26 8.44
C SER A 239 -6.57 2.71 8.29
N GLY A 240 -5.40 2.97 7.69
CA GLY A 240 -4.87 4.32 7.56
C GLY A 240 -5.71 5.23 6.66
N ASP A 241 -6.29 4.70 5.59
CA ASP A 241 -7.18 5.46 4.72
C ASP A 241 -8.42 5.97 5.46
N ILE A 242 -9.00 5.11 6.32
CA ILE A 242 -10.16 5.50 7.13
C ILE A 242 -9.74 6.49 8.21
N LEU A 243 -8.54 6.36 8.76
CA LEU A 243 -7.99 7.32 9.73
C LEU A 243 -7.68 8.66 9.06
N GLN A 244 -7.18 8.68 7.82
CA GLN A 244 -7.08 9.90 7.02
C GLN A 244 -8.45 10.54 6.77
N ALA A 245 -9.49 9.71 6.49
CA ALA A 245 -10.86 10.23 6.35
C ALA A 245 -11.36 10.84 7.66
N ARG A 246 -11.03 10.24 8.83
CA ARG A 246 -11.32 10.78 10.16
C ARG A 246 -10.72 12.18 10.34
N ASP A 247 -9.45 12.32 10.01
CA ASP A 247 -8.74 13.58 10.15
C ASP A 247 -9.30 14.66 9.21
N ARG A 248 -9.49 14.32 7.93
CA ARG A 248 -10.10 15.23 6.95
C ARG A 248 -11.49 15.70 7.41
N ALA A 249 -12.30 14.79 8.00
CA ALA A 249 -13.62 15.14 8.54
C ALA A 249 -13.51 16.09 9.74
N ALA A 250 -12.55 15.86 10.64
CA ALA A 250 -12.29 16.72 11.79
C ALA A 250 -11.81 18.11 11.37
N GLU A 251 -10.88 18.20 10.43
CA GLU A 251 -10.40 19.48 9.86
C GLU A 251 -11.51 20.28 9.18
N ALA A 252 -12.39 19.61 8.44
CA ALA A 252 -13.54 20.23 7.80
C ALA A 252 -14.57 20.78 8.79
N ASN A 253 -14.59 20.27 10.04
CA ASN A 253 -15.44 20.69 11.15
C ASN A 253 -16.95 20.80 10.79
N GLN A 254 -17.43 19.82 10.02
CA GLN A 254 -18.82 19.75 9.54
C GLN A 254 -19.71 18.79 10.37
N GLY A 255 -19.23 18.36 11.55
CA GLY A 255 -19.97 17.47 12.43
C GLY A 255 -20.01 16.01 11.95
N VAL A 256 -19.01 15.58 11.14
CA VAL A 256 -18.85 14.20 10.72
C VAL A 256 -17.83 13.52 11.62
N THR A 257 -18.26 12.43 12.28
CA THR A 257 -17.41 11.63 13.18
C THR A 257 -17.14 10.28 12.51
N ILE A 258 -15.87 10.02 12.20
CA ILE A 258 -15.42 8.76 11.57
C ILE A 258 -14.64 7.94 12.58
N GLU A 259 -14.91 6.64 12.64
CA GLU A 259 -14.15 5.65 13.40
C GLU A 259 -13.74 4.50 12.49
N TYR A 260 -12.54 3.95 12.74
CA TYR A 260 -12.10 2.68 12.19
C TYR A 260 -12.27 1.57 13.21
N VAL A 261 -12.74 0.42 12.75
CA VAL A 261 -13.03 -0.74 13.59
C VAL A 261 -12.29 -1.96 13.06
N ILE A 262 -11.45 -2.57 13.90
CA ILE A 262 -10.96 -3.94 13.71
C ILE A 262 -12.03 -4.87 14.30
N PRO A 263 -12.72 -5.67 13.47
CA PRO A 263 -13.80 -6.53 13.99
C PRO A 263 -13.30 -7.58 14.97
N LYS A 264 -14.10 -7.92 15.96
CA LYS A 264 -13.77 -8.89 17.02
C LYS A 264 -13.50 -10.30 16.48
N GLU A 265 -14.05 -10.65 15.33
CA GLU A 265 -13.84 -11.92 14.66
C GLU A 265 -12.45 -12.02 14.02
N GLY A 266 -11.73 -10.90 13.92
CA GLY A 266 -10.44 -10.78 13.26
C GLY A 266 -10.51 -10.02 11.94
N ALA A 267 -9.36 -9.64 11.46
CA ALA A 267 -9.18 -8.88 10.23
C ALA A 267 -7.92 -9.32 9.47
N LEU A 268 -7.89 -9.08 8.17
CA LEU A 268 -6.68 -9.27 7.38
C LEU A 268 -5.62 -8.26 7.80
N MET A 269 -4.42 -8.74 8.08
CA MET A 269 -3.19 -7.98 8.23
C MET A 269 -2.38 -8.12 6.95
N TRP A 270 -2.11 -7.02 6.30
CA TRP A 270 -1.34 -6.97 5.05
C TRP A 270 -0.06 -6.16 5.21
N PHE A 271 0.87 -6.34 4.26
CA PHE A 271 2.18 -5.71 4.27
C PHE A 271 2.50 -5.17 2.88
N ASP A 272 2.78 -3.87 2.77
CA ASP A 272 3.24 -3.25 1.54
C ASP A 272 4.75 -3.09 1.55
N ASN A 273 5.34 -3.38 0.42
CA ASN A 273 6.77 -3.55 0.33
C ASN A 273 7.33 -2.79 -0.88
N MET A 274 8.40 -2.05 -0.69
CA MET A 274 9.10 -1.38 -1.79
C MET A 274 10.07 -2.35 -2.44
N ALA A 275 9.95 -2.51 -3.75
CA ALA A 275 10.77 -3.39 -4.56
C ALA A 275 11.28 -2.69 -5.81
N ILE A 276 12.40 -3.17 -6.38
CA ILE A 276 13.02 -2.63 -7.59
C ILE A 276 12.67 -3.54 -8.77
N PRO A 277 11.94 -3.05 -9.80
CA PRO A 277 11.65 -3.81 -11.00
C PRO A 277 12.93 -4.31 -11.70
N ALA A 278 12.83 -5.47 -12.36
CA ALA A 278 13.96 -6.04 -13.09
C ALA A 278 14.43 -5.17 -14.26
N ASP A 279 13.54 -4.35 -14.79
CA ASP A 279 13.77 -3.41 -15.91
C ASP A 279 14.04 -1.96 -15.45
N ALA A 280 14.25 -1.73 -14.15
CA ALA A 280 14.58 -0.41 -13.61
C ALA A 280 15.84 0.18 -14.25
N ALA A 281 15.75 1.44 -14.67
CA ALA A 281 16.85 2.13 -15.34
C ALA A 281 17.83 2.79 -14.35
N HIS A 282 17.35 3.16 -13.14
CA HIS A 282 18.10 3.93 -12.15
C HIS A 282 18.26 3.15 -10.82
N VAL A 283 18.90 1.97 -10.93
CA VAL A 283 19.02 1.01 -9.82
C VAL A 283 19.81 1.57 -8.63
N GLU A 284 20.83 2.40 -8.89
CA GLU A 284 21.62 3.05 -7.84
C GLU A 284 20.77 4.06 -7.07
N GLU A 285 20.05 4.91 -7.78
CA GLU A 285 19.14 5.91 -7.20
C GLU A 285 17.98 5.25 -6.45
N ALA A 286 17.50 4.11 -6.94
CA ALA A 286 16.48 3.31 -6.25
C ALA A 286 17.00 2.79 -4.90
N HIS A 287 18.23 2.26 -4.83
CA HIS A 287 18.82 1.85 -3.55
C HIS A 287 19.04 3.04 -2.61
N GLU A 288 19.47 4.20 -3.12
CA GLU A 288 19.60 5.41 -2.29
C GLU A 288 18.24 5.83 -1.72
N PHE A 289 17.16 5.76 -2.52
CA PHE A 289 15.82 6.08 -2.03
C PHE A 289 15.32 5.06 -1.00
N LEU A 290 15.48 3.76 -1.24
CA LEU A 290 15.12 2.71 -0.28
C LEU A 290 15.87 2.89 1.04
N ASN A 291 17.17 3.17 0.97
CA ASN A 291 17.96 3.41 2.17
C ASN A 291 17.51 4.67 2.92
N TYR A 292 17.15 5.73 2.18
CA TYR A 292 16.65 6.98 2.77
C TYR A 292 15.31 6.79 3.48
N ILE A 293 14.36 6.06 2.86
CA ILE A 293 13.04 5.77 3.47
C ILE A 293 13.20 5.00 4.78
N MET A 294 14.21 4.12 4.90
CA MET A 294 14.49 3.37 6.12
C MET A 294 15.18 4.17 7.23
N LYS A 295 15.45 5.47 7.04
CA LYS A 295 15.83 6.34 8.18
C LYS A 295 14.69 6.39 9.18
N PRO A 296 14.94 6.24 10.49
CA PRO A 296 13.88 6.21 11.50
C PRO A 296 12.93 7.41 11.46
N GLU A 297 13.49 8.61 11.36
CA GLU A 297 12.74 9.86 11.30
C GLU A 297 11.92 10.02 10.01
N VAL A 298 12.42 9.50 8.88
CA VAL A 298 11.75 9.55 7.58
C VAL A 298 10.57 8.59 7.57
N MET A 299 10.78 7.36 8.04
CA MET A 299 9.72 6.35 8.11
C MET A 299 8.63 6.77 9.10
N ALA A 300 9.00 7.36 10.24
CA ALA A 300 8.04 7.93 11.17
C ALA A 300 7.24 9.09 10.56
N LYS A 301 7.90 9.98 9.82
CA LYS A 301 7.24 11.09 9.11
C LYS A 301 6.18 10.55 8.13
N ALA A 302 6.50 9.46 7.40
CA ALA A 302 5.54 8.81 6.53
C ALA A 302 4.35 8.25 7.33
N SER A 303 4.59 7.45 8.40
CA SER A 303 3.53 6.91 9.24
C SER A 303 2.66 7.99 9.90
N ASN A 304 3.25 9.07 10.38
CA ASN A 304 2.53 10.18 11.00
C ASN A 304 1.59 10.88 10.01
N TYR A 305 1.91 10.83 8.71
CA TYR A 305 1.07 11.41 7.66
C TYR A 305 -0.01 10.46 7.15
N VAL A 306 0.35 9.18 6.92
CA VAL A 306 -0.57 8.22 6.29
C VAL A 306 -1.38 7.40 7.29
N TYR A 307 -1.08 7.48 8.60
CA TYR A 307 -1.75 6.72 9.68
C TYR A 307 -1.66 5.20 9.52
N TYR A 308 -0.56 4.70 8.95
CA TYR A 308 -0.24 3.28 8.90
C TYR A 308 0.96 2.96 9.78
N ALA A 309 0.95 1.78 10.37
CA ALA A 309 2.14 1.23 11.01
C ALA A 309 3.21 0.89 9.97
N ASN A 310 4.46 0.98 10.35
CA ASN A 310 5.60 0.71 9.47
C ASN A 310 6.47 -0.44 9.97
N GLY A 311 7.37 -0.91 9.12
CA GLY A 311 8.28 -2.01 9.43
C GLY A 311 9.60 -1.59 10.10
N ASN A 312 9.76 -0.37 10.54
CA ASN A 312 11.00 0.16 11.12
C ASN A 312 10.88 0.27 12.64
N ALA A 313 11.57 -0.59 13.39
CA ALA A 313 11.51 -0.59 14.85
C ALA A 313 12.06 0.68 15.47
N ALA A 314 13.09 1.27 14.86
CA ALA A 314 13.72 2.49 15.36
C ALA A 314 12.87 3.76 15.13
N SER A 315 11.89 3.70 14.22
CA SER A 315 10.99 4.82 13.94
C SER A 315 10.06 5.16 15.10
N LYS A 316 9.82 4.21 16.03
CA LYS A 316 8.86 4.38 17.13
C LYS A 316 9.14 5.59 18.01
N GLU A 317 10.40 5.99 18.15
CA GLU A 317 10.82 7.17 18.95
C GLU A 317 10.41 8.51 18.29
N PHE A 318 10.10 8.49 16.99
CA PHE A 318 9.75 9.67 16.19
C PHE A 318 8.27 9.73 15.83
N LEU A 319 7.49 8.70 16.21
CA LEU A 319 6.04 8.68 15.97
C LEU A 319 5.32 9.66 16.91
N ASN A 320 4.30 10.32 16.37
CA ASN A 320 3.39 11.13 17.15
C ASN A 320 2.63 10.27 18.17
N GLU A 321 2.28 10.84 19.32
CA GLU A 321 1.54 10.11 20.37
C GLU A 321 0.18 9.59 19.91
N ASP A 322 -0.50 10.32 19.04
CA ASP A 322 -1.79 9.97 18.44
C ASP A 322 -1.67 8.85 17.38
N VAL A 323 -0.48 8.62 16.85
CA VAL A 323 -0.21 7.52 15.91
C VAL A 323 0.21 6.26 16.67
N ILE A 324 1.24 6.35 17.53
CA ILE A 324 1.74 5.17 18.25
C ILE A 324 0.75 4.68 19.33
N GLY A 325 -0.08 5.59 19.86
CA GLY A 325 -1.10 5.28 20.87
C GLY A 325 -2.45 4.86 20.31
N ASP A 326 -2.66 4.92 19.00
CA ASP A 326 -3.93 4.53 18.36
C ASP A 326 -3.96 3.01 18.10
N PRO A 327 -4.86 2.24 18.76
CA PRO A 327 -4.98 0.80 18.56
C PRO A 327 -5.47 0.40 17.16
N ALA A 328 -5.96 1.32 16.38
CA ALA A 328 -6.29 1.13 14.98
C ALA A 328 -5.04 1.05 14.08
N ILE A 329 -3.93 1.65 14.53
CA ILE A 329 -2.62 1.67 13.83
C ILE A 329 -1.69 0.63 14.43
N TYR A 330 -1.51 0.67 15.77
CA TYR A 330 -0.67 -0.25 16.54
C TYR A 330 -1.53 -1.02 17.54
N PRO A 331 -2.26 -2.06 17.08
CA PRO A 331 -3.14 -2.84 17.93
C PRO A 331 -2.37 -3.61 19.01
N ASP A 332 -3.07 -3.89 20.13
CA ASP A 332 -2.51 -4.67 21.22
C ASP A 332 -2.32 -6.16 20.84
N GLU A 333 -1.59 -6.90 21.70
CA GLU A 333 -1.27 -8.31 21.47
C GLU A 333 -2.52 -9.18 21.31
N GLU A 334 -3.60 -8.90 22.05
CA GLU A 334 -4.88 -9.64 21.93
C GLU A 334 -5.49 -9.45 20.56
N THR A 335 -5.53 -8.22 20.07
CA THR A 335 -6.02 -7.89 18.74
C THR A 335 -5.12 -8.48 17.65
N ILE A 336 -3.79 -8.34 17.79
CA ILE A 336 -2.81 -8.96 16.87
C ILE A 336 -3.01 -10.47 16.77
N GLY A 337 -3.34 -11.13 17.90
CA GLY A 337 -3.60 -12.58 17.94
C GLY A 337 -4.84 -13.02 17.14
N ARG A 338 -5.75 -12.10 16.81
CA ARG A 338 -6.93 -12.35 15.97
C ARG A 338 -6.72 -11.96 14.50
N LEU A 339 -5.63 -11.26 14.19
CA LEU A 339 -5.32 -10.90 12.82
C LEU A 339 -4.78 -12.12 12.06
N TYR A 340 -5.18 -12.24 10.83
CA TYR A 340 -4.69 -13.26 9.91
C TYR A 340 -4.01 -12.63 8.71
N SER A 341 -3.20 -13.39 8.00
CA SER A 341 -2.62 -12.98 6.73
C SER A 341 -2.74 -14.11 5.73
N THR A 342 -3.03 -13.78 4.48
CA THR A 342 -3.20 -14.74 3.41
C THR A 342 -1.87 -15.08 2.73
N SER A 343 -1.83 -16.26 2.10
CA SER A 343 -0.71 -16.72 1.28
C SER A 343 -0.98 -16.46 -0.21
N PRO A 344 0.06 -16.39 -1.03
CA PRO A 344 -0.11 -16.36 -2.48
C PRO A 344 -0.93 -17.56 -2.95
N LYS A 345 -1.97 -17.32 -3.74
CA LYS A 345 -2.84 -18.36 -4.25
C LYS A 345 -2.26 -19.00 -5.51
N ASP A 346 -2.48 -20.32 -5.68
CA ASP A 346 -2.17 -20.96 -6.94
C ASP A 346 -3.05 -20.43 -8.09
N GLN A 347 -2.63 -20.65 -9.32
CA GLN A 347 -3.33 -20.13 -10.51
C GLN A 347 -4.78 -20.61 -10.65
N ARG A 348 -5.11 -21.80 -10.12
CA ARG A 348 -6.47 -22.34 -10.15
C ARG A 348 -7.36 -21.60 -9.17
N THR A 349 -6.90 -21.45 -7.95
CA THR A 349 -7.61 -20.73 -6.89
C THR A 349 -7.77 -19.25 -7.25
N GLN A 350 -6.73 -18.62 -7.80
CA GLN A 350 -6.81 -17.23 -8.24
C GLN A 350 -7.87 -17.01 -9.33
N ARG A 351 -7.91 -17.89 -10.35
CA ARG A 351 -8.98 -17.84 -11.36
C ARG A 351 -10.36 -18.05 -10.77
N LEU A 352 -10.49 -18.90 -9.74
CA LEU A 352 -11.75 -19.09 -9.04
C LEU A 352 -12.16 -17.81 -8.31
N MET A 353 -11.27 -17.22 -7.51
CA MET A 353 -11.52 -15.96 -6.80
C MET A 353 -11.90 -14.82 -7.75
N THR A 354 -11.19 -14.66 -8.86
CA THR A 354 -11.54 -13.65 -9.88
C THR A 354 -12.96 -13.86 -10.44
N ARG A 355 -13.35 -15.09 -10.71
CA ARG A 355 -14.73 -15.37 -11.20
C ARG A 355 -15.78 -15.10 -10.14
N THR A 356 -15.53 -15.54 -8.91
CA THR A 356 -16.38 -15.26 -7.75
C THR A 356 -16.54 -13.74 -7.57
N TRP A 357 -15.43 -13.00 -7.62
CA TRP A 357 -15.46 -11.55 -7.47
C TRP A 357 -16.26 -10.86 -8.58
N THR A 358 -16.08 -11.29 -9.83
CA THR A 358 -16.86 -10.76 -10.96
C THR A 358 -18.37 -10.95 -10.73
N LYS A 359 -18.80 -12.12 -10.24
CA LYS A 359 -20.22 -12.36 -9.91
C LYS A 359 -20.69 -11.46 -8.76
N VAL A 360 -19.89 -11.34 -7.71
CA VAL A 360 -20.22 -10.47 -6.57
C VAL A 360 -20.41 -9.02 -7.02
N VAL A 361 -19.43 -8.45 -7.74
CA VAL A 361 -19.49 -7.06 -8.19
C VAL A 361 -20.66 -6.82 -9.13
N THR A 362 -20.92 -7.73 -10.08
CA THR A 362 -22.03 -7.59 -11.03
C THR A 362 -23.39 -7.99 -10.44
N GLY A 363 -23.42 -8.73 -9.34
CA GLY A 363 -24.65 -9.24 -8.73
C GLY A 363 -25.34 -10.36 -9.54
N GLN A 364 -24.55 -11.16 -10.32
CA GLN A 364 -25.08 -12.18 -11.24
C GLN A 364 -24.58 -13.59 -10.89
#